data_fb1c5d3faa3539e1ad80b60d276651c2
#
_entry.id   fb1c5d3faa3539e1ad80b60d276651c2
#
_cell.length_a   1.000
_cell.length_b   1.000
_cell.length_c   1.000
_cell.angle_alpha   90.00
_cell.angle_beta   90.00
_cell.angle_gamma   90.00
#
_symmetry.space_group_name_H-M   'P 1'
#
loop_
_entity.id
_entity.type
_entity.pdbx_description
1 polymer ?
#
loop_
_entity_poly.entity_id
_entity_poly.type
_entity_poly.pdbx_seq_one_letter_code
_entity_poly.pdbx_strand_id
1 'polypeptide(L)'
;MVQALAKYDLAVSGSTTCHRKTGMTLTEFNRLYDYKYDPKGRDVWFVIKLNEQGLYRGDCEDYSLSVLYYVVCQGSWLKFWWLLVTFQAELCGCDTKGGGHVVLRYGDMYIDNWTKAWVEREDMEELGHDFWPWYKTILPTTVAIKMALGKIRG
;
A
#
# COMPACT_ATOMS: atom_id res chain seq x y z
N MET A 1 -20.53 11.63 -6.41
CA MET A 1 -19.27 10.89 -6.46
C MET A 1 -18.01 11.74 -6.12
N VAL A 2 -18.11 13.04 -5.89
CA VAL A 2 -16.95 13.93 -5.61
C VAL A 2 -16.84 14.36 -4.14
N GLN A 3 -17.83 14.04 -3.29
CA GLN A 3 -17.87 14.51 -1.89
C GLN A 3 -17.24 13.58 -0.85
N ALA A 4 -16.92 12.33 -1.18
CA ALA A 4 -16.26 11.40 -0.24
C ALA A 4 -14.75 11.67 -0.07
N LEU A 5 -14.11 12.27 -1.06
CA LEU A 5 -12.67 12.54 -1.05
C LEU A 5 -12.24 13.67 -0.08
N ALA A 6 -13.16 14.57 0.27
CA ALA A 6 -12.85 15.72 1.13
C ALA A 6 -12.78 15.39 2.64
N LYS A 7 -13.26 14.22 3.07
CA LYS A 7 -13.40 13.90 4.49
C LYS A 7 -12.12 13.42 5.17
N TYR A 8 -11.18 12.90 4.39
CA TYR A 8 -9.93 12.33 4.91
C TYR A 8 -8.72 13.27 4.83
N ASP A 9 -8.76 14.29 3.97
CA ASP A 9 -7.74 15.35 3.94
C ASP A 9 -7.85 16.35 5.11
N LEU A 10 -8.98 16.38 5.81
CA LEU A 10 -9.27 17.37 6.88
C LEU A 10 -8.83 16.96 8.29
N ALA A 11 -8.38 15.73 8.50
CA ALA A 11 -7.99 15.25 9.83
C ALA A 11 -6.53 15.59 10.23
N VAL A 12 -5.79 16.35 9.42
CA VAL A 12 -4.38 16.72 9.70
C VAL A 12 -4.15 18.23 9.70
N SER A 13 -5.20 19.05 9.61
CA SER A 13 -5.05 20.50 9.61
C SER A 13 -5.46 21.12 10.95
N GLY A 14 -4.50 21.24 11.86
CA GLY A 14 -4.67 21.98 13.10
C GLY A 14 -3.37 22.15 13.87
N SER A 15 -2.55 23.07 13.50
CA SER A 15 -1.74 23.98 14.33
C SER A 15 -0.56 24.55 13.55
N THR A 16 -0.54 25.85 13.44
CA THR A 16 0.52 26.68 12.86
C THR A 16 1.76 26.63 13.74
N THR A 17 2.80 25.97 13.28
CA THR A 17 4.20 26.32 13.57
C THR A 17 5.08 25.66 12.53
N CYS A 18 6.05 26.41 12.00
CA CYS A 18 7.06 26.03 11.02
C CYS A 18 7.76 24.71 11.41
N HIS A 19 7.24 23.57 10.95
CA HIS A 19 7.92 22.28 11.06
C HIS A 19 7.91 21.60 9.70
N ARG A 20 9.14 21.33 9.25
CA ARG A 20 9.53 20.42 8.17
C ARG A 20 8.38 19.46 7.84
N LYS A 21 7.85 19.54 6.61
CA LYS A 21 6.90 18.57 6.04
C LYS A 21 7.52 17.17 6.13
N THR A 22 7.19 16.42 7.17
CA THR A 22 7.83 15.15 7.49
C THR A 22 7.07 13.93 6.97
N GLY A 23 6.06 14.12 6.12
CA GLY A 23 5.26 13.01 5.63
C GLY A 23 4.94 13.12 4.15
N MET A 24 4.96 11.97 3.48
CA MET A 24 4.52 11.83 2.09
C MET A 24 3.01 11.70 2.05
N THR A 25 2.34 12.47 1.21
CA THR A 25 0.92 12.31 0.94
C THR A 25 0.69 11.21 -0.11
N LEU A 26 -0.52 10.63 -0.13
CA LEU A 26 -0.89 9.64 -1.15
C LEU A 26 -0.77 10.22 -2.57
N THR A 27 -1.18 11.46 -2.76
CA THR A 27 -1.10 12.14 -4.06
C THR A 27 0.36 12.30 -4.53
N GLU A 28 1.28 12.68 -3.61
CA GLU A 28 2.71 12.78 -3.92
C GLU A 28 3.31 11.42 -4.27
N PHE A 29 2.97 10.37 -3.51
CA PHE A 29 3.42 9.01 -3.79
C PHE A 29 2.92 8.54 -5.16
N ASN A 30 1.62 8.64 -5.43
CA ASN A 30 1.00 8.20 -6.69
C ASN A 30 1.56 8.92 -7.91
N ARG A 31 1.93 10.21 -7.78
CA ARG A 31 2.55 10.98 -8.87
C ARG A 31 3.91 10.43 -9.28
N LEU A 32 4.64 9.84 -8.34
CA LEU A 32 5.97 9.31 -8.56
C LEU A 32 5.99 7.79 -8.74
N TYR A 33 4.84 7.12 -8.60
CA TYR A 33 4.74 5.68 -8.74
C TYR A 33 4.58 5.26 -10.19
N ASP A 34 5.41 4.29 -10.61
CA ASP A 34 5.40 3.66 -11.91
C ASP A 34 5.35 2.13 -11.74
N TYR A 35 4.35 1.49 -12.38
CA TYR A 35 4.14 0.05 -12.23
C TYR A 35 5.23 -0.74 -12.95
N LYS A 36 5.77 -1.73 -12.28
CA LYS A 36 6.76 -2.64 -12.85
C LYS A 36 6.58 -4.04 -12.28
N TYR A 37 6.36 -5.02 -13.18
CA TYR A 37 6.32 -6.42 -12.80
C TYR A 37 7.67 -6.90 -12.27
N ASP A 38 7.60 -7.81 -11.30
CA ASP A 38 8.74 -8.59 -10.88
C ASP A 38 9.29 -9.44 -12.05
N PRO A 39 10.61 -9.67 -12.11
CA PRO A 39 11.18 -10.59 -13.07
C PRO A 39 10.55 -11.98 -12.94
N LYS A 40 10.26 -12.62 -14.09
CA LYS A 40 9.63 -13.94 -14.14
C LYS A 40 10.31 -14.94 -13.19
N GLY A 41 9.52 -15.54 -12.29
CA GLY A 41 9.99 -16.49 -11.29
C GLY A 41 10.62 -15.88 -10.04
N ARG A 42 10.54 -14.57 -9.87
CA ARG A 42 10.93 -13.86 -8.64
C ARG A 42 9.70 -13.14 -8.11
N ASP A 43 9.35 -13.42 -6.89
CA ASP A 43 8.32 -12.75 -6.10
C ASP A 43 9.05 -12.06 -4.94
N VAL A 44 9.44 -10.80 -5.17
CA VAL A 44 10.35 -10.03 -4.32
C VAL A 44 9.62 -8.85 -3.70
N TRP A 45 9.42 -8.88 -2.40
CA TRP A 45 8.64 -7.89 -1.67
C TRP A 45 9.52 -6.85 -0.98
N PHE A 46 9.28 -5.58 -1.23
CA PHE A 46 10.03 -4.50 -0.58
C PHE A 46 9.24 -3.19 -0.49
N VAL A 47 9.62 -2.34 0.44
CA VAL A 47 9.22 -0.94 0.40
C VAL A 47 10.07 -0.24 -0.65
N ILE A 48 9.43 0.25 -1.70
CA ILE A 48 10.10 0.82 -2.87
C ILE A 48 10.92 2.05 -2.47
N LYS A 49 12.12 2.15 -3.02
CA LYS A 49 12.96 3.35 -2.92
C LYS A 49 12.91 4.12 -4.23
N LEU A 50 13.10 5.43 -4.16
CA LEU A 50 13.29 6.24 -5.36
C LEU A 50 14.48 5.69 -6.16
N ASN A 51 14.27 5.46 -7.45
CA ASN A 51 15.33 5.11 -8.37
C ASN A 51 16.09 6.37 -8.85
N GLU A 52 17.10 6.19 -9.71
CA GLU A 52 17.89 7.28 -10.28
C GLU A 52 17.07 8.29 -11.09
N GLN A 53 15.90 7.90 -11.56
CA GLN A 53 14.95 8.73 -12.30
C GLN A 53 13.95 9.46 -11.38
N GLY A 54 14.04 9.26 -10.06
CA GLY A 54 13.13 9.85 -9.08
C GLY A 54 11.75 9.21 -9.05
N LEU A 55 11.63 7.94 -9.47
CA LEU A 55 10.37 7.19 -9.50
C LEU A 55 10.39 6.02 -8.50
N TYR A 56 9.23 5.72 -7.93
CA TYR A 56 8.95 4.50 -7.18
C TYR A 56 8.47 3.42 -8.16
N ARG A 57 9.23 2.34 -8.34
CA ARG A 57 8.89 1.26 -9.27
C ARG A 57 8.73 -0.07 -8.55
N GLY A 58 7.58 -0.70 -8.72
CA GLY A 58 7.24 -2.00 -8.16
C GLY A 58 5.88 -2.48 -8.63
N ASP A 59 5.46 -3.64 -8.18
CA ASP A 59 4.16 -4.22 -8.48
C ASP A 59 3.11 -3.97 -7.38
N CYS A 60 2.08 -4.83 -7.25
CA CYS A 60 0.96 -4.57 -6.36
C CYS A 60 1.31 -4.68 -4.87
N GLU A 61 2.11 -5.67 -4.48
CA GLU A 61 2.56 -5.84 -3.11
C GLU A 61 3.54 -4.76 -2.69
N ASP A 62 4.45 -4.38 -3.57
CA ASP A 62 5.42 -3.32 -3.34
C ASP A 62 4.73 -1.96 -3.18
N TYR A 63 3.70 -1.70 -4.02
CA TYR A 63 2.85 -0.51 -3.88
C TYR A 63 2.18 -0.49 -2.51
N SER A 64 1.53 -1.59 -2.13
CA SER A 64 0.79 -1.73 -0.87
C SER A 64 1.69 -1.52 0.35
N LEU A 65 2.88 -2.15 0.36
CA LEU A 65 3.88 -1.97 1.41
C LEU A 65 4.40 -0.53 1.48
N SER A 66 4.60 0.09 0.32
CA SER A 66 5.14 1.45 0.24
C SER A 66 4.11 2.50 0.67
N VAL A 67 2.85 2.34 0.29
CA VAL A 67 1.76 3.19 0.80
C VAL A 67 1.65 3.07 2.32
N LEU A 68 1.68 1.84 2.85
CA LEU A 68 1.67 1.65 4.30
C LEU A 68 2.86 2.35 4.97
N TYR A 69 4.07 2.19 4.44
CA TYR A 69 5.28 2.77 5.03
C TYR A 69 5.35 4.30 4.91
N TYR A 70 5.22 4.82 3.69
CA TYR A 70 5.42 6.26 3.43
C TYR A 70 4.21 7.11 3.79
N VAL A 71 2.99 6.63 3.44
CA VAL A 71 1.77 7.43 3.58
C VAL A 71 1.12 7.24 4.94
N VAL A 72 0.89 6.00 5.37
CA VAL A 72 0.21 5.73 6.64
C VAL A 72 1.16 5.87 7.83
N CYS A 73 2.36 5.29 7.73
CA CYS A 73 3.34 5.24 8.82
C CYS A 73 4.32 6.42 8.81
N GLN A 74 4.32 7.25 7.77
CA GLN A 74 5.20 8.42 7.64
C GLN A 74 6.69 8.08 7.82
N GLY A 75 7.10 6.92 7.27
CA GLY A 75 8.47 6.43 7.33
C GLY A 75 8.88 5.72 8.64
N SER A 76 7.94 5.48 9.53
CA SER A 76 8.20 4.78 10.81
C SER A 76 8.06 3.27 10.67
N TRP A 77 9.17 2.53 10.73
CA TRP A 77 9.16 1.07 10.76
C TRP A 77 8.48 0.50 12.01
N LEU A 78 8.58 1.18 13.16
CA LEU A 78 7.91 0.74 14.38
C LEU A 78 6.39 0.77 14.20
N LYS A 79 5.85 1.88 13.66
CA LYS A 79 4.43 2.01 13.35
C LYS A 79 3.99 1.03 12.28
N PHE A 80 4.81 0.82 11.24
CA PHE A 80 4.55 -0.14 10.17
C PHE A 80 4.30 -1.56 10.71
N TRP A 81 5.24 -2.08 11.49
CA TRP A 81 5.10 -3.41 12.08
C TRP A 81 4.01 -3.49 13.13
N TRP A 82 3.83 -2.42 13.92
CA TRP A 82 2.74 -2.36 14.90
C TRP A 82 1.38 -2.49 14.23
N LEU A 83 1.12 -1.74 13.16
CA LEU A 83 -0.15 -1.80 12.43
C LEU A 83 -0.41 -3.18 11.81
N LEU A 84 0.63 -3.83 11.27
CA LEU A 84 0.51 -5.18 10.71
C LEU A 84 0.24 -6.24 11.80
N VAL A 85 1.01 -6.24 12.89
CA VAL A 85 0.86 -7.28 13.92
C VAL A 85 -0.42 -7.13 14.75
N THR A 86 -0.99 -5.93 14.80
CA THR A 86 -2.28 -5.66 15.45
C THR A 86 -3.46 -5.73 14.48
N PHE A 87 -3.23 -6.08 13.22
CA PHE A 87 -4.24 -6.15 12.16
C PHE A 87 -5.04 -4.86 11.95
N GLN A 88 -4.49 -3.70 12.32
CA GLN A 88 -5.04 -2.40 11.99
C GLN A 88 -4.76 -2.05 10.52
N ALA A 89 -3.67 -2.58 9.97
CA ALA A 89 -3.41 -2.62 8.53
C ALA A 89 -3.17 -4.08 8.13
N GLU A 90 -3.65 -4.45 6.95
CA GLU A 90 -3.52 -5.81 6.40
C GLU A 90 -3.16 -5.75 4.92
N LEU A 91 -2.28 -6.64 4.48
CA LEU A 91 -2.16 -6.99 3.08
C LEU A 91 -3.15 -8.11 2.78
N CYS A 92 -4.01 -7.90 1.81
CA CYS A 92 -5.06 -8.82 1.44
C CYS A 92 -4.83 -9.34 0.03
N GLY A 93 -4.75 -10.66 -0.11
CA GLY A 93 -4.75 -11.30 -1.41
C GLY A 93 -6.15 -11.36 -1.98
N CYS A 94 -6.32 -11.05 -3.25
CA CYS A 94 -7.54 -11.24 -4.01
C CYS A 94 -7.22 -11.78 -5.39
N ASP A 95 -8.23 -12.30 -6.07
CA ASP A 95 -8.12 -12.69 -7.45
C ASP A 95 -8.71 -11.60 -8.36
N THR A 96 -8.13 -11.43 -9.53
CA THR A 96 -8.60 -10.50 -10.56
C THR A 96 -8.57 -11.19 -11.92
N LYS A 97 -9.14 -10.59 -12.95
CA LYS A 97 -9.02 -11.12 -14.34
C LYS A 97 -7.58 -11.28 -14.80
N GLY A 98 -6.65 -10.55 -14.20
CA GLY A 98 -5.22 -10.61 -14.51
C GLY A 98 -4.43 -11.63 -13.69
N GLY A 99 -5.07 -12.30 -12.73
CA GLY A 99 -4.43 -13.24 -11.80
C GLY A 99 -4.49 -12.76 -10.34
N GLY A 100 -3.65 -13.34 -9.50
CA GLY A 100 -3.54 -12.97 -8.09
C GLY A 100 -3.08 -11.53 -7.93
N HIS A 101 -3.64 -10.83 -6.94
CA HIS A 101 -3.40 -9.42 -6.69
C HIS A 101 -3.32 -9.15 -5.18
N VAL A 102 -2.60 -8.11 -4.79
CA VAL A 102 -2.46 -7.70 -3.38
C VAL A 102 -2.96 -6.29 -3.21
N VAL A 103 -3.82 -6.09 -2.22
CA VAL A 103 -4.34 -4.79 -1.82
C VAL A 103 -3.97 -4.50 -0.37
N LEU A 104 -3.84 -3.24 0.00
CA LEU A 104 -3.69 -2.79 1.38
C LEU A 104 -5.06 -2.43 1.93
N ARG A 105 -5.43 -3.04 3.07
CA ARG A 105 -6.51 -2.57 3.94
C ARG A 105 -5.92 -1.76 5.10
N TYR A 106 -6.53 -0.62 5.41
CA TYR A 106 -6.25 0.17 6.59
C TYR A 106 -7.56 0.70 7.19
N GLY A 107 -7.89 0.24 8.40
CA GLY A 107 -9.24 0.41 8.93
C GLY A 107 -10.26 -0.31 8.05
N ASP A 108 -11.28 0.41 7.59
CA ASP A 108 -12.33 -0.11 6.71
C ASP A 108 -12.09 0.24 5.23
N MET A 109 -10.96 0.88 4.91
CA MET A 109 -10.65 1.34 3.56
C MET A 109 -9.59 0.47 2.89
N TYR A 110 -9.67 0.36 1.58
CA TYR A 110 -8.79 -0.42 0.72
C TYR A 110 -8.10 0.45 -0.30
N ILE A 111 -6.89 0.09 -0.69
CA ILE A 111 -6.13 0.75 -1.76
C ILE A 111 -5.21 -0.24 -2.46
N ASP A 112 -5.03 -0.03 -3.75
CA ASP A 112 -4.06 -0.73 -4.58
C ASP A 112 -3.48 0.18 -5.67
N ASN A 113 -2.58 -0.37 -6.48
CA ASN A 113 -1.94 0.35 -7.58
C ASN A 113 -2.90 0.66 -8.77
N TRP A 114 -4.10 0.09 -8.80
CA TRP A 114 -5.11 0.37 -9.83
C TRP A 114 -6.00 1.53 -9.40
N THR A 115 -6.58 1.44 -8.19
CA THR A 115 -7.46 2.50 -7.66
C THR A 115 -6.69 3.76 -7.31
N LYS A 116 -5.49 3.63 -6.77
CA LYS A 116 -4.64 4.74 -6.29
C LYS A 116 -5.36 5.71 -5.36
N ALA A 117 -6.45 5.26 -4.77
CA ALA A 117 -7.32 6.00 -3.86
C ALA A 117 -7.84 5.06 -2.77
N TRP A 118 -8.13 5.62 -1.61
CA TRP A 118 -8.81 4.88 -0.55
C TRP A 118 -10.28 4.73 -0.93
N VAL A 119 -10.73 3.48 -1.03
CA VAL A 119 -12.10 3.10 -1.42
C VAL A 119 -12.66 2.06 -0.44
N GLU A 120 -13.96 1.87 -0.45
CA GLU A 120 -14.61 0.80 0.30
C GLU A 120 -14.42 -0.55 -0.41
N ARG A 121 -14.69 -1.65 0.29
CA ARG A 121 -14.54 -3.00 -0.27
C ARG A 121 -15.43 -3.22 -1.49
N GLU A 122 -16.65 -2.74 -1.41
CA GLU A 122 -17.64 -2.83 -2.47
C GLU A 122 -17.16 -2.17 -3.76
N ASP A 123 -16.49 -1.01 -3.66
CA ASP A 123 -15.90 -0.34 -4.81
C ASP A 123 -14.79 -1.19 -5.45
N MET A 124 -13.96 -1.88 -4.63
CA MET A 124 -12.94 -2.81 -5.13
C MET A 124 -13.59 -3.98 -5.88
N GLU A 125 -14.66 -4.57 -5.32
CA GLU A 125 -15.37 -5.69 -5.93
C GLU A 125 -16.01 -5.26 -7.26
N GLU A 126 -16.59 -4.06 -7.35
CA GLU A 126 -17.14 -3.49 -8.60
C GLU A 126 -16.03 -3.29 -9.66
N LEU A 127 -14.81 -3.00 -9.25
CA LEU A 127 -13.65 -2.89 -10.13
C LEU A 127 -13.05 -4.25 -10.55
N GLY A 128 -13.61 -5.35 -10.03
CA GLY A 128 -13.25 -6.71 -10.42
C GLY A 128 -12.25 -7.40 -9.52
N HIS A 129 -12.09 -6.94 -8.29
CA HIS A 129 -11.34 -7.65 -7.25
C HIS A 129 -12.24 -8.69 -6.61
N ASP A 130 -11.84 -9.95 -6.66
CA ASP A 130 -12.58 -11.06 -6.06
C ASP A 130 -11.89 -11.50 -4.76
N PHE A 131 -12.52 -11.18 -3.63
CA PHE A 131 -12.06 -11.57 -2.30
C PHE A 131 -12.63 -12.92 -1.83
N TRP A 132 -13.43 -13.60 -2.65
CA TRP A 132 -14.03 -14.88 -2.37
C TRP A 132 -13.09 -16.08 -2.68
N PRO A 133 -13.18 -17.24 -2.01
CA PRO A 133 -14.14 -17.54 -0.90
C PRO A 133 -13.63 -17.09 0.46
N TRP A 134 -12.37 -16.70 0.59
CA TRP A 134 -11.75 -16.36 1.84
C TRP A 134 -11.04 -15.01 1.71
N TYR A 135 -11.32 -14.14 2.63
CA TYR A 135 -10.51 -12.96 2.86
C TYR A 135 -9.06 -13.40 3.18
N LYS A 136 -8.19 -13.34 2.21
CA LYS A 136 -6.81 -13.83 2.34
C LYS A 136 -5.94 -12.76 2.98
N THR A 137 -6.07 -12.54 4.28
CA THR A 137 -5.08 -11.74 5.02
C THR A 137 -3.72 -12.42 4.94
N ILE A 138 -2.74 -11.68 4.47
CA ILE A 138 -1.35 -12.11 4.42
C ILE A 138 -0.74 -11.84 5.79
N LEU A 139 -0.39 -12.89 6.50
CA LEU A 139 0.11 -12.77 7.87
C LEU A 139 1.38 -11.90 7.93
N PRO A 140 1.55 -11.09 8.99
CA PRO A 140 2.74 -10.24 9.18
C PRO A 140 4.06 -11.03 9.13
N THR A 141 4.06 -12.28 9.59
CA THR A 141 5.21 -13.19 9.49
C THR A 141 5.56 -13.51 8.03
N THR A 142 4.55 -13.72 7.19
CA THR A 142 4.74 -13.94 5.74
C THR A 142 5.33 -12.69 5.09
N VAL A 143 4.80 -11.51 5.41
CA VAL A 143 5.34 -10.23 4.95
C VAL A 143 6.81 -10.09 5.34
N ALA A 144 7.15 -10.36 6.60
CA ALA A 144 8.52 -10.28 7.09
C ALA A 144 9.47 -11.23 6.34
N ILE A 145 9.06 -12.49 6.12
CA ILE A 145 9.85 -13.48 5.38
C ILE A 145 10.04 -13.03 3.92
N LYS A 146 8.97 -12.62 3.25
CA LYS A 146 9.02 -12.15 1.85
C LYS A 146 9.94 -10.95 1.69
N MET A 147 9.83 -9.95 2.58
CA MET A 147 10.71 -8.78 2.58
C MET A 147 12.17 -9.12 2.90
N ALA A 148 12.43 -10.09 3.81
CA ALA A 148 13.79 -10.56 4.09
C ALA A 148 14.40 -11.26 2.87
N LEU A 149 13.64 -12.12 2.19
CA LEU A 149 14.07 -12.78 0.95
C LEU A 149 14.29 -11.77 -0.19
N GLY A 150 13.47 -10.72 -0.26
CA GLY A 150 13.63 -9.61 -1.20
C GLY A 150 14.98 -8.91 -1.05
N LYS A 151 15.40 -8.64 0.19
CA LYS A 151 16.71 -8.02 0.47
C LYS A 151 17.91 -8.89 0.08
N ILE A 152 17.75 -10.20 0.11
CA ILE A 152 18.85 -11.14 -0.21
C ILE A 152 18.98 -11.32 -1.73
N ARG A 153 17.88 -11.15 -2.47
CA ARG A 153 17.78 -11.43 -3.91
C ARG A 153 17.84 -10.19 -4.81
N GLY A 154 17.68 -9.00 -4.21
CA GLY A 154 17.82 -7.69 -4.88
C GLY A 154 19.22 -7.17 -4.75
#